data_e0175da4c6c5b865e8a87649f14e25eb
#
_entry.id   e0175da4c6c5b865e8a87649f14e25eb
#
_cell.length_a   1.000
_cell.length_b   1.000
_cell.length_c   1.000
_cell.angle_alpha   90.00
_cell.angle_beta   90.00
_cell.angle_gamma   90.00
#
_symmetry.space_group_name_H-M   'P 1'
#
loop_
_entity.id
_entity.type
_entity.pdbx_description
1 polymer ?
#
loop_
_entity_poly.entity_id
_entity_poly.type
_entity_poly.pdbx_seq_one_letter_code
_entity_poly.pdbx_strand_id
1 'polypeptide(L)'
;MAMVAVVLPRVQWGDPSSPREVLMVHGLGSSAQTCWHLMEALAQEGWYATAVDLRGHGLAPRASSYRIEDFAEDIEQVKPSHEGPWDLVIGHSIGAASAIVASAHLPTWAQSLILLDPAVKLDDATRNLVLENQRLGHSAHGVEEVTALHPHWHPLDIQLKVDAHRAASLWALERAVLDNDPWDVEEQARALTIPTHAIGAQPDLGSMFYGAPVEELLASNSNWTYEMLSGAGHSLHRDKPEATFQAIRTVLGSRS
;
A
#
# COMPACT_ATOMS: atom_id res chain seq x y z
N MET A 1 -18.28 20.74 -1.61
CA MET A 1 -18.93 19.85 -0.63
C MET A 1 -17.82 19.34 0.27
N ALA A 2 -18.01 19.36 1.60
CA ALA A 2 -17.04 18.70 2.49
C ALA A 2 -16.99 17.21 2.11
N MET A 3 -15.80 16.68 1.91
CA MET A 3 -15.60 15.25 1.71
C MET A 3 -15.99 14.52 3.00
N VAL A 4 -16.64 13.38 2.87
CA VAL A 4 -17.02 12.55 4.01
C VAL A 4 -16.07 11.35 4.01
N ALA A 5 -15.23 11.27 5.04
CA ALA A 5 -14.40 10.11 5.27
C ALA A 5 -15.27 8.86 5.46
N VAL A 6 -14.84 7.74 4.93
CA VAL A 6 -15.53 6.46 5.12
C VAL A 6 -14.88 5.65 6.23
N VAL A 7 -15.70 4.94 7.00
CA VAL A 7 -15.21 4.01 8.03
C VAL A 7 -14.64 2.78 7.32
N LEU A 8 -13.35 2.54 7.50
CA LEU A 8 -12.65 1.44 6.86
C LEU A 8 -12.76 0.15 7.69
N PRO A 9 -13.29 -0.95 7.11
CA PRO A 9 -13.20 -2.27 7.71
C PRO A 9 -11.74 -2.69 7.90
N ARG A 10 -11.47 -3.45 8.97
CA ARG A 10 -10.11 -3.88 9.30
C ARG A 10 -10.03 -5.38 9.58
N VAL A 11 -8.88 -5.95 9.31
CA VAL A 11 -8.48 -7.29 9.73
C VAL A 11 -7.23 -7.15 10.59
N GLN A 12 -7.13 -7.94 11.66
CA GLN A 12 -6.08 -7.79 12.67
C GLN A 12 -5.41 -9.12 12.97
N TRP A 13 -4.11 -9.08 13.26
CA TRP A 13 -3.26 -10.22 13.60
C TRP A 13 -2.40 -9.89 14.81
N GLY A 14 -2.07 -10.88 15.61
CA GLY A 14 -1.21 -10.75 16.76
C GLY A 14 -1.95 -10.48 18.07
N ASP A 15 -1.21 -10.11 19.09
CA ASP A 15 -1.73 -9.87 20.44
C ASP A 15 -2.20 -8.39 20.56
N PRO A 16 -3.50 -8.15 20.85
CA PRO A 16 -4.01 -6.78 21.02
C PRO A 16 -3.40 -6.04 22.22
N SER A 17 -2.68 -6.72 23.10
CA SER A 17 -1.92 -6.09 24.19
C SER A 17 -0.49 -5.71 23.82
N SER A 18 -0.07 -5.96 22.57
CA SER A 18 1.26 -5.55 22.10
C SER A 18 1.43 -4.03 22.19
N PRO A 19 2.59 -3.56 22.71
CA PRO A 19 2.90 -2.13 22.73
C PRO A 19 3.31 -1.58 21.35
N ARG A 20 3.45 -2.42 20.32
CA ARG A 20 3.83 -2.04 18.96
C ARG A 20 2.71 -2.32 18.00
N GLU A 21 2.23 -1.28 17.33
CA GLU A 21 1.14 -1.40 16.38
C GLU A 21 1.52 -0.96 14.98
N VAL A 22 1.13 -1.75 13.98
CA VAL A 22 1.37 -1.45 12.57
C VAL A 22 0.06 -1.39 11.79
N LEU A 23 -0.07 -0.36 10.94
CA LEU A 23 -1.13 -0.26 9.95
C LEU A 23 -0.62 -0.66 8.58
N MET A 24 -1.31 -1.54 7.88
CA MET A 24 -1.07 -1.88 6.48
C MET A 24 -2.17 -1.33 5.58
N VAL A 25 -1.75 -0.63 4.53
CA VAL A 25 -2.63 -0.04 3.51
C VAL A 25 -2.33 -0.67 2.15
N HIS A 26 -3.28 -1.44 1.63
CA HIS A 26 -3.11 -2.22 0.40
C HIS A 26 -3.14 -1.37 -0.88
N GLY A 27 -2.73 -1.97 -2.01
CA GLY A 27 -2.78 -1.37 -3.34
C GLY A 27 -4.14 -1.52 -4.05
N LEU A 28 -4.29 -0.87 -5.19
CA LEU A 28 -5.50 -0.89 -6.02
C LEU A 28 -5.89 -2.31 -6.43
N GLY A 29 -7.19 -2.63 -6.40
CA GLY A 29 -7.71 -3.95 -6.71
C GLY A 29 -7.28 -5.05 -5.74
N SER A 30 -7.01 -4.68 -4.47
CA SER A 30 -6.59 -5.57 -3.39
C SER A 30 -7.57 -5.45 -2.21
N SER A 31 -7.23 -6.01 -1.05
CA SER A 31 -8.01 -5.92 0.18
C SER A 31 -7.11 -6.12 1.40
N ALA A 32 -7.62 -5.85 2.60
CA ALA A 32 -6.92 -6.10 3.86
C ALA A 32 -6.42 -7.56 3.98
N GLN A 33 -7.24 -8.52 3.58
CA GLN A 33 -6.90 -9.93 3.67
C GLN A 33 -5.74 -10.33 2.76
N THR A 34 -5.54 -9.66 1.63
CA THR A 34 -4.42 -9.96 0.73
C THR A 34 -3.04 -9.61 1.31
N CYS A 35 -2.99 -8.96 2.46
CA CYS A 35 -1.77 -8.63 3.20
C CYS A 35 -1.40 -9.68 4.26
N TRP A 36 -2.16 -10.77 4.35
CA TRP A 36 -2.11 -11.77 5.41
C TRP A 36 -0.69 -12.24 5.74
N HIS A 37 0.10 -12.60 4.72
CA HIS A 37 1.42 -13.20 4.91
C HIS A 37 2.37 -12.24 5.65
N LEU A 38 2.41 -10.98 5.21
CA LEU A 38 3.22 -9.95 5.86
C LEU A 38 2.70 -9.64 7.27
N MET A 39 1.38 -9.56 7.44
CA MET A 39 0.77 -9.26 8.74
C MET A 39 0.98 -10.39 9.75
N GLU A 40 0.89 -11.65 9.33
CA GLU A 40 1.23 -12.80 10.20
C GLU A 40 2.70 -12.80 10.60
N ALA A 41 3.61 -12.51 9.66
CA ALA A 41 5.04 -12.45 9.95
C ALA A 41 5.36 -11.34 10.97
N LEU A 42 4.75 -10.16 10.85
CA LEU A 42 4.90 -9.08 11.83
C LEU A 42 4.28 -9.45 13.19
N ALA A 43 3.13 -10.12 13.19
CA ALA A 43 2.50 -10.60 14.42
C ALA A 43 3.40 -11.61 15.17
N GLN A 44 4.09 -12.50 14.47
CA GLN A 44 5.07 -13.42 15.04
C GLN A 44 6.29 -12.70 15.65
N GLU A 45 6.62 -11.50 15.15
CA GLU A 45 7.66 -10.62 15.72
C GLU A 45 7.12 -9.73 16.86
N GLY A 46 5.88 -9.95 17.29
CA GLY A 46 5.26 -9.27 18.43
C GLY A 46 4.62 -7.92 18.09
N TRP A 47 4.23 -7.68 16.84
CA TRP A 47 3.42 -6.53 16.44
C TRP A 47 1.92 -6.86 16.54
N TYR A 48 1.11 -5.89 16.93
CA TYR A 48 -0.32 -5.94 16.67
C TYR A 48 -0.58 -5.30 15.30
N ALA A 49 -0.84 -6.14 14.32
CA ALA A 49 -0.91 -5.74 12.93
C ALA A 49 -2.36 -5.54 12.49
N THR A 50 -2.67 -4.39 11.92
CA THR A 50 -3.97 -4.03 11.37
C THR A 50 -3.84 -3.76 9.88
N ALA A 51 -4.65 -4.39 9.03
CA ALA A 51 -4.83 -4.03 7.64
C ALA A 51 -6.26 -3.53 7.41
N VAL A 52 -6.44 -2.54 6.52
CA VAL A 52 -7.75 -1.94 6.23
C VAL A 52 -8.15 -2.18 4.78
N ASP A 53 -9.46 -2.29 4.54
CA ASP A 53 -10.02 -2.20 3.18
C ASP A 53 -10.19 -0.72 2.81
N LEU A 54 -9.55 -0.28 1.75
CA LEU A 54 -9.72 1.08 1.22
C LEU A 54 -11.13 1.29 0.64
N ARG A 55 -11.62 2.54 0.60
CA ARG A 55 -12.91 2.87 -0.02
C ARG A 55 -13.11 2.16 -1.36
N GLY A 56 -14.27 1.54 -1.55
CA GLY A 56 -14.62 0.81 -2.77
C GLY A 56 -13.94 -0.55 -2.98
N HIS A 57 -13.13 -1.02 -2.00
CA HIS A 57 -12.46 -2.31 -2.00
C HIS A 57 -12.97 -3.18 -0.84
N GLY A 58 -12.83 -4.50 -0.99
CA GLY A 58 -13.20 -5.45 0.04
C GLY A 58 -14.60 -5.20 0.59
N LEU A 59 -14.71 -5.00 1.90
CA LEU A 59 -15.96 -4.68 2.60
C LEU A 59 -16.17 -3.17 2.81
N ALA A 60 -15.25 -2.32 2.35
CA ALA A 60 -15.37 -0.88 2.54
C ALA A 60 -16.50 -0.28 1.68
N PRO A 61 -17.18 0.76 2.18
CA PRO A 61 -18.21 1.46 1.43
C PRO A 61 -17.67 2.06 0.13
N ARG A 62 -18.55 2.15 -0.86
CA ARG A 62 -18.30 2.96 -2.06
C ARG A 62 -18.44 4.45 -1.71
N ALA A 63 -17.70 5.30 -2.43
CA ALA A 63 -17.73 6.74 -2.26
C ALA A 63 -17.98 7.45 -3.59
N SER A 64 -18.19 8.75 -3.55
CA SER A 64 -18.39 9.57 -4.76
C SER A 64 -17.10 10.07 -5.38
N SER A 65 -15.97 9.99 -4.66
CA SER A 65 -14.65 10.44 -5.08
C SER A 65 -13.59 9.45 -4.61
N TYR A 66 -12.53 9.29 -5.41
CA TYR A 66 -11.44 8.33 -5.22
C TYR A 66 -10.06 8.99 -5.47
N ARG A 67 -9.91 10.24 -5.06
CA ARG A 67 -8.63 10.93 -5.10
C ARG A 67 -7.70 10.36 -4.03
N ILE A 68 -6.39 10.50 -4.23
CA ILE A 68 -5.40 10.03 -3.23
C ILE A 68 -5.62 10.72 -1.89
N GLU A 69 -6.02 11.99 -1.91
CA GLU A 69 -6.37 12.75 -0.71
C GLU A 69 -7.58 12.14 0.04
N ASP A 70 -8.57 11.62 -0.70
CA ASP A 70 -9.72 10.97 -0.09
C ASP A 70 -9.34 9.66 0.61
N PHE A 71 -8.46 8.87 0.01
CA PHE A 71 -7.91 7.68 0.64
C PHE A 71 -7.07 8.05 1.87
N ALA A 72 -6.30 9.14 1.79
CA ALA A 72 -5.50 9.66 2.91
C ALA A 72 -6.39 10.06 4.08
N GLU A 73 -7.46 10.83 3.85
CA GLU A 73 -8.41 11.22 4.90
C GLU A 73 -9.07 10.01 5.57
N ASP A 74 -9.39 8.95 4.81
CA ASP A 74 -9.96 7.72 5.37
C ASP A 74 -8.98 7.03 6.31
N ILE A 75 -7.73 6.84 5.87
CA ILE A 75 -6.72 6.14 6.70
C ILE A 75 -6.30 6.97 7.92
N GLU A 76 -6.35 8.29 7.87
CA GLU A 76 -6.11 9.17 9.02
C GLU A 76 -7.12 8.95 10.15
N GLN A 77 -8.37 8.51 9.82
CA GLN A 77 -9.39 8.19 10.81
C GLN A 77 -9.16 6.82 11.47
N VAL A 78 -8.32 5.98 10.89
CA VAL A 78 -7.95 4.70 11.50
C VAL A 78 -6.92 4.97 12.59
N LYS A 79 -7.29 4.61 13.84
CA LYS A 79 -6.41 4.84 15.00
C LYS A 79 -5.86 3.52 15.54
N PRO A 80 -4.63 3.53 16.10
CA PRO A 80 -4.13 2.42 16.89
C PRO A 80 -5.01 2.20 18.13
N SER A 81 -4.81 1.11 18.85
CA SER A 81 -5.55 0.80 20.07
C SER A 81 -5.05 1.60 21.29
N HIS A 82 -3.80 2.06 21.25
CA HIS A 82 -3.22 2.96 22.24
C HIS A 82 -3.40 4.44 21.87
N GLU A 83 -3.20 5.32 22.81
CA GLU A 83 -3.13 6.76 22.53
C GLU A 83 -1.81 7.11 21.82
N GLY A 84 -1.90 7.87 20.73
CA GLY A 84 -0.74 8.33 19.98
C GLY A 84 -0.76 7.95 18.49
N PRO A 85 0.38 8.11 17.81
CA PRO A 85 0.55 7.74 16.41
C PRO A 85 0.66 6.22 16.22
N TRP A 86 0.48 5.74 15.00
CA TRP A 86 0.93 4.42 14.59
C TRP A 86 2.46 4.32 14.75
N ASP A 87 2.98 3.24 15.32
CA ASP A 87 4.43 3.03 15.40
C ASP A 87 5.02 2.85 14.01
N LEU A 88 4.27 2.16 13.15
CA LEU A 88 4.64 1.90 11.77
C LEU A 88 3.38 1.95 10.88
N VAL A 89 3.52 2.56 9.70
CA VAL A 89 2.56 2.38 8.61
C VAL A 89 3.28 1.77 7.41
N ILE A 90 2.71 0.69 6.88
CA ILE A 90 3.19 0.05 5.65
C ILE A 90 2.15 0.33 4.55
N GLY A 91 2.57 0.94 3.46
CA GLY A 91 1.72 1.18 2.30
C GLY A 91 2.22 0.47 1.06
N HIS A 92 1.31 -0.06 0.24
CA HIS A 92 1.65 -0.63 -1.06
C HIS A 92 1.00 0.18 -2.18
N SER A 93 1.77 0.56 -3.22
CA SER A 93 1.23 1.21 -4.43
C SER A 93 0.42 2.49 -4.10
N ILE A 94 -0.88 2.56 -4.44
CA ILE A 94 -1.77 3.66 -4.06
C ILE A 94 -1.92 3.79 -2.54
N GLY A 95 -1.87 2.68 -1.79
CA GLY A 95 -1.85 2.72 -0.33
C GLY A 95 -0.60 3.42 0.21
N ALA A 96 0.54 3.28 -0.48
CA ALA A 96 1.76 4.03 -0.17
C ALA A 96 1.60 5.52 -0.50
N ALA A 97 1.05 5.86 -1.67
CA ALA A 97 0.75 7.25 -2.04
C ALA A 97 -0.20 7.91 -1.02
N SER A 98 -1.23 7.19 -0.58
CA SER A 98 -2.18 7.65 0.44
C SER A 98 -1.49 7.85 1.80
N ALA A 99 -0.59 6.95 2.21
CA ALA A 99 0.18 7.09 3.45
C ALA A 99 1.15 8.28 3.41
N ILE A 100 1.75 8.57 2.24
CA ILE A 100 2.56 9.77 2.03
C ILE A 100 1.71 11.03 2.26
N VAL A 101 0.54 11.13 1.62
CA VAL A 101 -0.35 12.28 1.73
C VAL A 101 -0.86 12.43 3.17
N ALA A 102 -1.30 11.36 3.81
CA ALA A 102 -1.76 11.37 5.20
C ALA A 102 -0.65 11.85 6.16
N SER A 103 0.58 11.36 6.01
CA SER A 103 1.70 11.75 6.88
C SER A 103 2.20 13.19 6.61
N ALA A 104 2.10 13.68 5.39
CA ALA A 104 2.40 15.07 5.07
C ALA A 104 1.34 16.03 5.63
N HIS A 105 0.06 15.63 5.59
CA HIS A 105 -1.06 16.38 6.12
C HIS A 105 -1.11 16.35 7.66
N LEU A 106 -0.88 15.18 8.27
CA LEU A 106 -0.88 14.97 9.70
C LEU A 106 0.43 14.32 10.17
N PRO A 107 1.53 15.08 10.37
CA PRO A 107 2.85 14.55 10.71
C PRO A 107 2.92 13.74 12.02
N THR A 108 1.90 13.84 12.88
CA THR A 108 1.77 13.07 14.13
C THR A 108 0.94 11.80 13.98
N TRP A 109 0.55 11.43 12.75
CA TRP A 109 -0.28 10.25 12.49
C TRP A 109 0.50 8.93 12.59
N ALA A 110 1.76 8.95 12.17
CA ALA A 110 2.65 7.79 12.22
C ALA A 110 4.06 8.19 12.67
N GLN A 111 4.77 7.28 13.34
CA GLN A 111 6.17 7.49 13.71
C GLN A 111 7.11 7.19 12.54
N SER A 112 6.73 6.26 11.64
CA SER A 112 7.54 5.91 10.48
C SER A 112 6.73 5.25 9.38
N LEU A 113 7.24 5.33 8.13
CA LEU A 113 6.67 4.67 6.97
C LEU A 113 7.63 3.62 6.39
N ILE A 114 7.04 2.51 5.92
CA ILE A 114 7.67 1.59 4.96
C ILE A 114 6.74 1.49 3.75
N LEU A 115 7.26 1.78 2.57
CA LEU A 115 6.48 1.92 1.35
C LEU A 115 6.92 0.86 0.32
N LEU A 116 6.01 -0.03 -0.03
CA LEU A 116 6.24 -1.12 -0.96
C LEU A 116 5.88 -0.65 -2.37
N ASP A 117 6.87 -0.46 -3.20
CA ASP A 117 6.79 0.03 -4.59
C ASP A 117 5.75 1.17 -4.75
N PRO A 118 5.99 2.32 -4.09
CA PRO A 118 5.00 3.38 -3.96
C PRO A 118 4.69 4.03 -5.32
N ALA A 119 3.41 4.26 -5.60
CA ALA A 119 2.95 5.00 -6.78
C ALA A 119 3.02 6.52 -6.52
N VAL A 120 4.24 7.07 -6.39
CA VAL A 120 4.46 8.50 -6.07
C VAL A 120 4.05 9.40 -7.23
N LYS A 121 4.43 9.02 -8.46
CA LYS A 121 4.07 9.74 -9.67
C LYS A 121 3.92 8.75 -10.83
N LEU A 122 2.84 8.89 -11.57
CA LEU A 122 2.60 8.07 -12.76
C LEU A 122 2.42 8.98 -13.97
N ASP A 123 3.15 8.69 -15.03
CA ASP A 123 2.89 9.29 -16.33
C ASP A 123 1.61 8.76 -16.98
N ASP A 124 1.16 9.39 -18.04
CA ASP A 124 -0.09 9.02 -18.73
C ASP A 124 -0.07 7.59 -19.26
N ALA A 125 1.08 7.10 -19.73
CA ALA A 125 1.21 5.76 -20.26
C ALA A 125 1.05 4.71 -19.15
N THR A 126 1.74 4.90 -18.03
CA THR A 126 1.65 4.03 -16.85
C THR A 126 0.25 4.08 -16.23
N ARG A 127 -0.35 5.26 -16.14
CA ARG A 127 -1.71 5.45 -15.62
C ARG A 127 -2.76 4.71 -16.47
N ASN A 128 -2.66 4.80 -17.80
CA ASN A 128 -3.52 4.05 -18.71
C ASN A 128 -3.32 2.54 -18.59
N LEU A 129 -2.08 2.07 -18.45
CA LEU A 129 -1.78 0.66 -18.22
C LEU A 129 -2.40 0.16 -16.91
N VAL A 130 -2.30 0.94 -15.84
CA VAL A 130 -2.96 0.61 -14.57
C VAL A 130 -4.47 0.49 -14.75
N LEU A 131 -5.10 1.45 -15.44
CA LEU A 131 -6.54 1.43 -15.70
C LEU A 131 -6.97 0.17 -16.46
N GLU A 132 -6.26 -0.18 -17.53
CA GLU A 132 -6.52 -1.39 -18.31
C GLU A 132 -6.35 -2.67 -17.46
N ASN A 133 -5.28 -2.74 -16.67
CA ASN A 133 -5.03 -3.89 -15.78
C ASN A 133 -6.15 -4.05 -14.73
N GLN A 134 -6.69 -2.94 -14.18
CA GLN A 134 -7.82 -3.02 -13.25
C GLN A 134 -9.09 -3.54 -13.94
N ARG A 135 -9.38 -3.08 -15.15
CA ARG A 135 -10.53 -3.55 -15.96
C ARG A 135 -10.42 -5.04 -16.27
N LEU A 136 -9.25 -5.46 -16.74
CA LEU A 136 -9.00 -6.88 -17.05
C LEU A 136 -9.09 -7.73 -15.78
N GLY A 137 -8.44 -7.31 -14.69
CA GLY A 137 -8.46 -8.04 -13.42
C GLY A 137 -9.87 -8.20 -12.84
N HIS A 138 -10.72 -7.18 -13.00
CA HIS A 138 -12.11 -7.26 -12.53
C HIS A 138 -12.99 -8.17 -13.40
N SER A 139 -12.78 -8.18 -14.73
CA SER A 139 -13.71 -8.80 -15.68
C SER A 139 -13.50 -10.29 -15.91
N ALA A 140 -12.31 -10.84 -15.71
CA ALA A 140 -11.94 -12.11 -16.31
C ALA A 140 -11.19 -13.11 -15.41
N HIS A 141 -10.85 -12.80 -14.14
CA HIS A 141 -9.87 -13.64 -13.47
C HIS A 141 -10.50 -14.56 -12.43
N GLY A 142 -10.57 -15.86 -12.79
CA GLY A 142 -10.67 -16.97 -11.86
C GLY A 142 -9.28 -17.36 -11.32
N VAL A 143 -9.25 -18.37 -10.47
CA VAL A 143 -8.05 -18.92 -9.87
C VAL A 143 -7.04 -19.40 -10.93
N GLU A 144 -7.53 -19.99 -12.02
CA GLU A 144 -6.69 -20.54 -13.11
C GLU A 144 -5.89 -19.43 -13.82
N GLU A 145 -6.54 -18.32 -14.17
CA GLU A 145 -5.88 -17.19 -14.84
C GLU A 145 -4.86 -16.49 -13.93
N VAL A 146 -5.21 -16.26 -12.67
CA VAL A 146 -4.26 -15.66 -11.71
C VAL A 146 -3.08 -16.59 -11.46
N THR A 147 -3.30 -17.91 -11.39
CA THR A 147 -2.23 -18.91 -11.28
C THR A 147 -1.31 -18.88 -12.51
N ALA A 148 -1.86 -18.76 -13.70
CA ALA A 148 -1.06 -18.70 -14.93
C ALA A 148 -0.20 -17.43 -15.00
N LEU A 149 -0.71 -16.30 -14.52
CA LEU A 149 0.03 -15.03 -14.44
C LEU A 149 1.08 -15.02 -13.33
N HIS A 150 0.81 -15.68 -12.22
CA HIS A 150 1.65 -15.66 -11.01
C HIS A 150 1.89 -17.09 -10.47
N PRO A 151 2.55 -17.98 -11.23
CA PRO A 151 2.70 -19.39 -10.87
C PRO A 151 3.54 -19.61 -9.59
N HIS A 152 4.25 -18.62 -9.14
CA HIS A 152 5.09 -18.65 -7.93
C HIS A 152 4.38 -18.11 -6.67
N TRP A 153 3.17 -17.52 -6.80
CA TRP A 153 2.45 -17.04 -5.63
C TRP A 153 1.92 -18.20 -4.78
N HIS A 154 1.79 -17.93 -3.49
CA HIS A 154 1.14 -18.88 -2.60
C HIS A 154 -0.33 -19.09 -3.00
N PRO A 155 -0.88 -20.32 -2.97
CA PRO A 155 -2.27 -20.58 -3.37
C PRO A 155 -3.31 -19.68 -2.67
N LEU A 156 -3.07 -19.32 -1.40
CA LEU A 156 -3.93 -18.40 -0.67
C LEU A 156 -3.87 -16.98 -1.24
N ASP A 157 -2.70 -16.49 -1.67
CA ASP A 157 -2.59 -15.17 -2.32
C ASP A 157 -3.37 -15.12 -3.63
N ILE A 158 -3.33 -16.21 -4.42
CA ILE A 158 -4.10 -16.35 -5.65
C ILE A 158 -5.59 -16.27 -5.35
N GLN A 159 -6.07 -17.05 -4.38
CA GLN A 159 -7.49 -17.05 -4.01
C GLN A 159 -7.93 -15.69 -3.48
N LEU A 160 -7.19 -15.10 -2.56
CA LEU A 160 -7.50 -13.79 -1.98
C LEU A 160 -7.45 -12.67 -3.02
N LYS A 161 -6.57 -12.77 -4.04
CA LYS A 161 -6.54 -11.80 -5.15
C LYS A 161 -7.80 -11.89 -6.00
N VAL A 162 -8.26 -13.10 -6.31
CA VAL A 162 -9.54 -13.32 -7.02
C VAL A 162 -10.71 -12.75 -6.21
N ASP A 163 -10.76 -13.04 -4.92
CA ASP A 163 -11.84 -12.58 -4.04
C ASP A 163 -11.83 -11.05 -3.88
N ALA A 164 -10.64 -10.44 -3.78
CA ALA A 164 -10.48 -8.99 -3.73
C ALA A 164 -10.98 -8.30 -5.01
N HIS A 165 -10.66 -8.85 -6.18
CA HIS A 165 -11.16 -8.32 -7.45
C HIS A 165 -12.69 -8.42 -7.58
N ARG A 166 -13.30 -9.51 -7.11
CA ARG A 166 -14.75 -9.69 -7.11
C ARG A 166 -15.47 -8.76 -6.13
N ALA A 167 -14.86 -8.50 -5.00
CA ALA A 167 -15.42 -7.60 -3.98
C ALA A 167 -15.27 -6.12 -4.34
N ALA A 168 -14.19 -5.75 -5.05
CA ALA A 168 -13.95 -4.38 -5.46
C ALA A 168 -15.02 -3.88 -6.44
N SER A 169 -15.37 -2.59 -6.34
CA SER A 169 -16.21 -1.93 -7.32
C SER A 169 -15.38 -1.56 -8.55
N LEU A 170 -15.73 -2.06 -9.75
CA LEU A 170 -15.05 -1.65 -10.99
C LEU A 170 -15.05 -0.11 -11.12
N TRP A 171 -16.18 0.53 -10.83
CA TRP A 171 -16.28 1.98 -10.85
C TRP A 171 -15.27 2.65 -9.90
N ALA A 172 -15.09 2.09 -8.68
CA ALA A 172 -14.09 2.59 -7.74
C ALA A 172 -12.66 2.43 -8.26
N LEU A 173 -12.35 1.28 -8.86
CA LEU A 173 -11.03 1.01 -9.46
C LEU A 173 -10.72 1.98 -10.60
N GLU A 174 -11.68 2.23 -11.49
CA GLU A 174 -11.54 3.20 -12.58
C GLU A 174 -11.41 4.62 -12.05
N ARG A 175 -12.26 5.04 -11.09
CA ARG A 175 -12.20 6.39 -10.53
C ARG A 175 -10.92 6.65 -9.76
N ALA A 176 -10.36 5.64 -9.06
CA ALA A 176 -9.08 5.78 -8.40
C ALA A 176 -7.92 6.12 -9.37
N VAL A 177 -8.05 5.79 -10.65
CA VAL A 177 -7.10 6.22 -11.68
C VAL A 177 -7.52 7.54 -12.30
N LEU A 178 -8.81 7.71 -12.64
CA LEU A 178 -9.31 8.86 -13.40
C LEU A 178 -9.46 10.14 -12.54
N ASP A 179 -9.72 10.01 -11.25
CA ASP A 179 -9.82 11.15 -10.32
C ASP A 179 -8.45 11.73 -9.97
N ASN A 180 -7.36 10.99 -10.26
CA ASN A 180 -5.98 11.37 -10.00
C ASN A 180 -5.26 11.70 -11.31
N ASP A 181 -5.66 12.82 -11.92
CA ASP A 181 -5.05 13.37 -13.13
C ASP A 181 -4.66 14.84 -12.91
N PRO A 182 -3.37 15.15 -12.79
CA PRO A 182 -2.21 14.22 -12.81
C PRO A 182 -2.14 13.35 -11.55
N TRP A 183 -1.54 12.16 -11.68
CA TRP A 183 -1.17 11.33 -10.53
C TRP A 183 0.22 11.76 -10.05
N ASP A 184 0.26 12.60 -9.03
CA ASP A 184 1.51 13.17 -8.52
C ASP A 184 1.38 13.52 -7.03
N VAL A 185 2.18 12.88 -6.18
CA VAL A 185 2.31 13.18 -4.74
C VAL A 185 3.77 13.49 -4.36
N GLU A 186 4.59 13.92 -5.34
CA GLU A 186 6.00 14.24 -5.09
C GLU A 186 6.17 15.38 -4.08
N GLU A 187 5.32 16.40 -4.12
CA GLU A 187 5.38 17.52 -3.18
C GLU A 187 5.18 17.02 -1.74
N GLN A 188 4.17 16.17 -1.52
CA GLN A 188 3.90 15.56 -0.22
C GLN A 188 5.06 14.63 0.21
N ALA A 189 5.60 13.86 -0.72
CA ALA A 189 6.75 12.99 -0.45
C ALA A 189 8.00 13.80 -0.01
N ARG A 190 8.27 14.93 -0.67
CA ARG A 190 9.36 15.84 -0.30
C ARG A 190 9.12 16.53 1.06
N ALA A 191 7.87 16.71 1.45
CA ALA A 191 7.49 17.37 2.70
C ALA A 191 7.49 16.45 3.94
N LEU A 192 7.70 15.13 3.78
CA LEU A 192 7.70 14.20 4.91
C LEU A 192 8.79 14.51 5.93
N THR A 193 8.41 14.57 7.19
CA THR A 193 9.31 14.86 8.33
C THR A 193 9.63 13.62 9.15
N ILE A 194 9.01 12.48 8.86
CA ILE A 194 9.18 11.21 9.58
C ILE A 194 10.09 10.26 8.78
N PRO A 195 10.80 9.35 9.44
CA PRO A 195 11.61 8.33 8.77
C PRO A 195 10.77 7.51 7.81
N THR A 196 11.16 7.51 6.54
CA THR A 196 10.46 6.82 5.46
C THR A 196 11.42 5.93 4.70
N HIS A 197 11.07 4.65 4.54
CA HIS A 197 11.85 3.70 3.76
C HIS A 197 11.01 3.15 2.61
N ALA A 198 11.49 3.28 1.39
CA ALA A 198 10.83 2.68 0.23
C ALA A 198 11.58 1.42 -0.21
N ILE A 199 10.83 0.36 -0.47
CA ILE A 199 11.31 -0.88 -1.08
C ILE A 199 10.70 -0.94 -2.47
N GLY A 200 11.50 -0.63 -3.50
CA GLY A 200 11.08 -0.68 -4.90
C GLY A 200 11.13 -2.09 -5.46
N ALA A 201 10.28 -2.37 -6.43
CA ALA A 201 10.33 -3.57 -7.24
C ALA A 201 11.45 -3.48 -8.31
N GLN A 202 11.73 -4.58 -8.99
CA GLN A 202 12.68 -4.58 -10.11
C GLN A 202 12.04 -3.88 -11.33
N PRO A 203 12.73 -2.93 -11.99
CA PRO A 203 12.15 -2.10 -13.05
C PRO A 203 11.56 -2.88 -14.22
N ASP A 204 12.27 -3.89 -14.72
CA ASP A 204 11.82 -4.74 -15.82
C ASP A 204 10.71 -5.75 -15.44
N LEU A 205 10.36 -5.82 -14.14
CA LEU A 205 9.23 -6.57 -13.61
C LEU A 205 8.04 -5.66 -13.21
N GLY A 206 8.04 -4.40 -13.66
CA GLY A 206 6.91 -3.49 -13.51
C GLY A 206 6.92 -2.63 -12.25
N SER A 207 8.11 -2.27 -11.73
CA SER A 207 8.23 -1.28 -10.66
C SER A 207 7.62 0.05 -11.06
N MET A 208 6.99 0.73 -10.10
CA MET A 208 6.46 2.10 -10.24
C MET A 208 7.36 3.16 -9.62
N PHE A 209 8.41 2.74 -8.87
CA PHE A 209 9.28 3.67 -8.13
C PHE A 209 10.75 3.30 -8.25
N TYR A 210 11.44 3.86 -9.25
CA TYR A 210 12.86 3.61 -9.53
C TYR A 210 13.50 4.77 -10.31
N GLY A 211 14.84 4.76 -10.42
CA GLY A 211 15.62 5.70 -11.26
C GLY A 211 15.59 7.14 -10.76
N ALA A 212 15.54 8.10 -11.68
CA ALA A 212 15.65 9.52 -11.38
C ALA A 212 14.65 10.03 -10.32
N PRO A 213 13.36 9.67 -10.31
CA PRO A 213 12.44 10.10 -9.25
C PRO A 213 12.88 9.68 -7.85
N VAL A 214 13.48 8.50 -7.70
CA VAL A 214 14.04 8.04 -6.42
C VAL A 214 15.26 8.87 -6.04
N GLU A 215 16.20 9.05 -6.98
CA GLU A 215 17.44 9.80 -6.74
C GLU A 215 17.16 11.26 -6.35
N GLU A 216 16.23 11.92 -7.03
CA GLU A 216 15.79 13.29 -6.75
C GLU A 216 15.14 13.40 -5.37
N LEU A 217 14.29 12.44 -5.00
CA LEU A 217 13.63 12.42 -3.69
C LEU A 217 14.64 12.22 -2.56
N LEU A 218 15.55 11.26 -2.70
CA LEU A 218 16.62 11.01 -1.72
C LEU A 218 17.56 12.21 -1.56
N ALA A 219 17.86 12.92 -2.65
CA ALA A 219 18.66 14.13 -2.62
C ALA A 219 17.94 15.32 -1.95
N SER A 220 16.62 15.38 -2.03
CA SER A 220 15.81 16.49 -1.51
C SER A 220 15.32 16.31 -0.08
N ASN A 221 15.28 15.08 0.46
CA ASN A 221 14.75 14.80 1.77
C ASN A 221 15.52 13.66 2.47
N SER A 222 16.31 14.01 3.49
CA SER A 222 17.15 13.07 4.26
C SER A 222 16.37 12.08 5.14
N ASN A 223 15.06 12.25 5.31
CA ASN A 223 14.21 11.26 6.01
C ASN A 223 13.93 10.02 5.16
N TRP A 224 14.23 10.07 3.86
CA TRP A 224 14.01 8.95 2.95
C TRP A 224 15.25 8.06 2.84
N THR A 225 14.97 6.77 2.78
CA THR A 225 15.92 5.73 2.37
C THR A 225 15.24 4.82 1.35
N TYR A 226 16.03 4.14 0.53
CA TYR A 226 15.51 3.30 -0.55
C TYR A 226 16.35 2.05 -0.73
N GLU A 227 15.69 0.94 -1.00
CA GLU A 227 16.32 -0.26 -1.55
C GLU A 227 15.45 -0.87 -2.65
N MET A 228 16.08 -1.57 -3.59
CA MET A 228 15.39 -2.32 -4.64
C MET A 228 15.41 -3.81 -4.31
N LEU A 229 14.25 -4.45 -4.29
CA LEU A 229 14.14 -5.88 -4.10
C LEU A 229 14.25 -6.61 -5.45
N SER A 230 15.42 -7.17 -5.71
CA SER A 230 15.71 -7.89 -6.96
C SER A 230 14.83 -9.13 -7.12
N GLY A 231 14.33 -9.34 -8.34
CA GLY A 231 13.47 -10.47 -8.70
C GLY A 231 12.04 -10.38 -8.20
N ALA A 232 11.63 -9.24 -7.64
CA ALA A 232 10.25 -8.96 -7.27
C ALA A 232 9.61 -7.99 -8.28
N GLY A 233 8.38 -8.24 -8.69
CA GLY A 233 7.53 -7.31 -9.40
C GLY A 233 6.78 -6.37 -8.44
N HIS A 234 5.83 -5.60 -8.99
CA HIS A 234 5.06 -4.60 -8.24
C HIS A 234 4.40 -5.14 -6.95
N SER A 235 4.05 -6.42 -6.89
CA SER A 235 3.46 -7.06 -5.71
C SER A 235 4.51 -7.76 -4.84
N LEU A 236 5.56 -7.03 -4.39
CA LEU A 236 6.73 -7.58 -3.67
C LEU A 236 6.35 -8.59 -2.58
N HIS A 237 5.35 -8.25 -1.77
CA HIS A 237 4.89 -9.06 -0.62
C HIS A 237 4.22 -10.38 -1.02
N ARG A 238 3.93 -10.59 -2.31
CA ARG A 238 3.43 -11.85 -2.90
C ARG A 238 4.49 -12.52 -3.76
N ASP A 239 5.25 -11.71 -4.51
CA ASP A 239 6.30 -12.22 -5.40
C ASP A 239 7.48 -12.80 -4.62
N LYS A 240 7.86 -12.15 -3.52
CA LYS A 240 9.02 -12.49 -2.67
C LYS A 240 8.70 -12.23 -1.19
N PRO A 241 7.72 -12.93 -0.60
CA PRO A 241 7.22 -12.63 0.73
C PRO A 241 8.31 -12.65 1.81
N GLU A 242 9.15 -13.67 1.84
CA GLU A 242 10.22 -13.80 2.84
C GLU A 242 11.28 -12.69 2.68
N ALA A 243 11.66 -12.38 1.42
CA ALA A 243 12.66 -11.33 1.16
C ALA A 243 12.09 -9.94 1.47
N THR A 244 10.81 -9.68 1.16
CA THR A 244 10.12 -8.44 1.52
C THR A 244 10.06 -8.28 3.04
N PHE A 245 9.70 -9.33 3.76
CA PHE A 245 9.68 -9.30 5.22
C PHE A 245 11.07 -9.08 5.81
N GLN A 246 12.10 -9.73 5.26
CA GLN A 246 13.48 -9.55 5.72
C GLN A 246 13.99 -8.12 5.48
N ALA A 247 13.65 -7.48 4.37
CA ALA A 247 13.95 -6.08 4.10
C ALA A 247 13.28 -5.16 5.16
N ILE A 248 11.98 -5.36 5.42
CA ILE A 248 11.24 -4.64 6.47
C ILE A 248 11.91 -4.84 7.84
N ARG A 249 12.24 -6.07 8.21
CA ARG A 249 12.88 -6.42 9.47
C ARG A 249 14.25 -5.75 9.64
N THR A 250 15.03 -5.65 8.58
CA THR A 250 16.33 -4.95 8.59
C THR A 250 16.16 -3.47 8.92
N VAL A 251 15.16 -2.82 8.30
CA VAL A 251 14.83 -1.40 8.57
C VAL A 251 14.38 -1.21 10.03
N LEU A 252 13.55 -2.10 10.55
CA LEU A 252 13.06 -2.04 11.93
C LEU A 252 14.21 -2.27 12.94
N GLY A 253 15.10 -3.23 12.67
CA GLY A 253 16.26 -3.51 13.52
C GLY A 253 17.33 -2.41 13.53
N SER A 254 17.44 -1.60 12.49
CA SER A 254 18.37 -0.47 12.42
C SER A 254 17.87 0.78 13.17
N ARG A 255 16.62 0.80 13.62
CA ARG A 255 15.97 1.92 14.33
C ARG A 255 15.85 1.70 15.86
N SER A 256 16.28 0.51 16.36
CA SER A 256 16.21 0.13 17.79
C SER A 256 17.49 0.50 18.58
#